data_f2750f73774d9ba3657e19194da183ee
#
_entry.id   f2750f73774d9ba3657e19194da183ee
#
_cell.length_a   1.000
_cell.length_b   1.000
_cell.length_c   1.000
_cell.angle_alpha   90.00
_cell.angle_beta   90.00
_cell.angle_gamma   90.00
#
_symmetry.space_group_name_H-M   'P 1'
#
loop_
_entity.id
_entity.type
_entity.pdbx_description
1 polymer ?
#
loop_
_entity_poly.entity_id
_entity_poly.type
_entity_poly.pdbx_seq_one_letter_code
_entity_poly.pdbx_strand_id
1 'polypeptide(L)'
;MKKVSSAYIPPFQLTQGQSAPFAANGGLSYMSFDRDGDAGTAAATEAALQQIATGEGQAFMHKLENAPPGPIETEWGVGFRNYSECLAHIQANNIKAPEGGLALPLRYTIYEQPSYSIVSSNAIWKDPLLKDEAKALGKEEQDQGRRCLYFPQVLRDARRIAEYHSGLSPNSPECMDKLGVSLAQCESQCQNFYDAEEVERVFYPEMEKLLLDFFPDATDAFVYNHDVFDKDYEGDRTEDQDKKNPGVNAFYANLVHNDLNDNSGRVRCRELLTKNLRNFGREQHYTEEEADAKMSRRFMSINLAKPMETVQQNPFVLCAWPSFANQPYITNYRVYDDRVGETTRFTYRPEHDWYWFPQQKPTEVSMLKCYDSITDGSVSRWSFHSACIDPTAPEDAPCRRNVVVRSFVFF
;
A
#
# COMPACT_ATOMS: atom_id res chain seq x y z
N MET A 1 -0.10 -27.96 18.95
CA MET A 1 0.20 -26.52 18.97
C MET A 1 -1.05 -25.77 19.41
N LYS A 2 -0.98 -24.99 20.49
CA LYS A 2 -2.12 -24.18 20.92
C LYS A 2 -2.29 -23.06 19.90
N LYS A 3 -3.48 -22.95 19.29
CA LYS A 3 -3.89 -21.76 18.57
C LYS A 3 -3.79 -20.60 19.56
N VAL A 4 -2.87 -19.68 19.32
CA VAL A 4 -2.90 -18.38 19.98
C VAL A 4 -4.08 -17.67 19.32
N SER A 5 -5.15 -17.46 20.09
CA SER A 5 -6.25 -16.61 19.63
C SER A 5 -5.66 -15.23 19.40
N SER A 6 -5.79 -14.71 18.20
CA SER A 6 -5.46 -13.33 17.86
C SER A 6 -6.43 -12.37 18.56
N ALA A 7 -6.31 -12.27 19.89
CA ALA A 7 -6.87 -11.12 20.57
C ALA A 7 -5.98 -9.93 20.16
N TYR A 8 -6.44 -9.11 19.22
CA TYR A 8 -5.86 -7.82 18.92
C TYR A 8 -5.73 -7.03 20.22
N ILE A 9 -4.51 -6.90 20.70
CA ILE A 9 -4.21 -5.96 21.77
C ILE A 9 -3.73 -4.70 21.06
N PRO A 10 -4.52 -3.61 21.07
CA PRO A 10 -4.06 -2.36 20.49
C PRO A 10 -2.78 -1.95 21.23
N PRO A 11 -1.75 -1.48 20.53
CA PRO A 11 -0.48 -1.10 21.13
C PRO A 11 -0.58 0.02 22.15
N PHE A 12 -1.72 0.70 22.23
CA PHE A 12 -1.95 1.80 23.15
C PHE A 12 -3.30 1.65 23.84
N GLN A 13 -3.26 1.54 25.17
CA GLN A 13 -4.42 1.81 26.00
C GLN A 13 -4.32 3.25 26.50
N LEU A 14 -5.28 4.08 26.11
CA LEU A 14 -5.43 5.39 26.71
C LEU A 14 -5.82 5.25 28.17
N THR A 15 -5.15 5.99 29.04
CA THR A 15 -5.57 6.17 30.41
C THR A 15 -6.94 6.87 30.44
N GLN A 16 -7.83 6.41 31.33
CA GLN A 16 -9.16 7.01 31.51
C GLN A 16 -9.05 8.52 31.67
N GLY A 17 -9.72 9.26 30.79
CA GLY A 17 -9.78 10.73 30.86
C GLY A 17 -9.26 11.46 29.63
N GLN A 18 -8.59 10.80 28.72
CA GLN A 18 -8.21 11.40 27.43
C GLN A 18 -9.33 11.17 26.41
N SER A 19 -9.95 12.25 25.95
CA SER A 19 -10.86 12.22 24.82
C SER A 19 -10.02 11.96 23.57
N ALA A 20 -9.94 10.70 23.20
CA ALA A 20 -9.19 10.32 22.03
C ALA A 20 -10.03 10.47 20.76
N PRO A 21 -9.43 10.90 19.67
CA PRO A 21 -9.98 10.70 18.35
C PRO A 21 -9.75 9.25 17.91
N PHE A 22 -10.08 8.26 18.75
CA PHE A 22 -9.91 6.85 18.40
C PHE A 22 -11.21 6.27 17.94
N ALA A 23 -11.16 5.59 16.79
CA ALA A 23 -12.28 4.77 16.36
C ALA A 23 -12.59 3.71 17.42
N ALA A 24 -13.86 3.34 17.53
CA ALA A 24 -14.39 2.38 18.51
C ALA A 24 -13.68 1.00 18.51
N ASN A 25 -12.77 0.75 17.61
CA ASN A 25 -12.04 -0.51 17.41
C ASN A 25 -10.58 -0.47 17.85
N GLY A 26 -10.14 0.55 18.59
CA GLY A 26 -8.82 0.54 19.27
C GLY A 26 -7.58 0.66 18.39
N GLY A 27 -7.70 1.09 17.14
CA GLY A 27 -6.54 1.40 16.29
C GLY A 27 -5.94 2.75 16.65
N LEU A 28 -4.62 2.90 16.48
CA LEU A 28 -4.00 4.22 16.43
C LEU A 28 -4.61 4.97 15.24
N SER A 29 -5.37 6.01 15.53
CA SER A 29 -5.74 6.95 14.50
C SER A 29 -4.51 7.76 14.10
N TYR A 30 -4.53 8.29 12.87
CA TYR A 30 -3.63 9.34 12.46
C TYR A 30 -3.52 10.38 13.57
N MET A 31 -2.44 10.35 14.33
CA MET A 31 -2.16 11.40 15.31
C MET A 31 -1.40 12.47 14.54
N SER A 32 -2.03 13.62 14.30
CA SER A 32 -1.28 14.81 13.98
C SER A 32 -0.56 15.21 15.25
N PHE A 33 0.75 15.11 15.25
CA PHE A 33 1.56 15.61 16.33
C PHE A 33 1.74 17.12 16.14
N ASP A 34 1.49 17.88 17.19
CA ASP A 34 1.89 19.27 17.19
C ASP A 34 3.43 19.32 17.16
N ARG A 35 4.00 20.12 16.27
CA ARG A 35 5.46 20.20 16.05
C ARG A 35 6.27 20.55 17.29
N ASP A 36 5.63 20.97 18.36
CA ASP A 36 6.26 21.43 19.59
C ASP A 36 6.51 20.34 20.65
N GLY A 37 6.42 19.07 20.26
CA GLY A 37 7.02 17.98 21.02
C GLY A 37 6.18 17.46 22.17
N ASP A 38 4.93 17.16 21.90
CA ASP A 38 4.03 16.67 22.94
C ASP A 38 4.34 15.23 23.38
N ALA A 39 4.06 14.96 24.65
CA ALA A 39 4.23 13.68 25.34
C ALA A 39 3.57 12.48 24.63
N GLY A 40 2.64 12.73 23.71
CA GLY A 40 1.98 11.71 22.88
C GLY A 40 2.93 10.98 21.92
N THR A 41 3.91 11.68 21.33
CA THR A 41 4.88 11.08 20.40
C THR A 41 5.85 10.15 21.13
N ALA A 42 6.34 10.59 22.30
CA ALA A 42 7.23 9.79 23.14
C ALA A 42 6.54 8.52 23.64
N ALA A 43 5.28 8.63 24.09
CA ALA A 43 4.49 7.49 24.55
C ALA A 43 4.17 6.50 23.41
N ALA A 44 3.89 7.00 22.20
CA ALA A 44 3.65 6.17 21.02
C ALA A 44 4.92 5.42 20.61
N THR A 45 6.05 6.10 20.63
CA THR A 45 7.36 5.50 20.31
C THR A 45 7.77 4.49 21.37
N GLU A 46 7.60 4.81 22.66
CA GLU A 46 7.93 3.90 23.77
C GLU A 46 7.07 2.62 23.74
N ALA A 47 5.78 2.72 23.44
CA ALA A 47 4.92 1.55 23.32
C ALA A 47 5.27 0.70 22.09
N ALA A 48 5.67 1.32 20.96
CA ALA A 48 6.19 0.62 19.79
C ALA A 48 7.48 -0.13 20.12
N LEU A 49 8.40 0.50 20.85
CA LEU A 49 9.66 -0.07 21.31
C LEU A 49 9.44 -1.22 22.30
N GLN A 50 8.49 -1.09 23.24
CA GLN A 50 8.16 -2.16 24.19
C GLN A 50 7.56 -3.38 23.50
N GLN A 51 6.74 -3.24 22.46
CA GLN A 51 6.22 -4.38 21.68
C GLN A 51 7.31 -5.10 20.88
N ILE A 52 8.29 -4.38 20.37
CA ILE A 52 9.45 -4.96 19.68
C ILE A 52 10.32 -5.75 20.66
N ALA A 53 10.41 -5.30 21.88
CA ALA A 53 11.20 -5.93 22.95
C ALA A 53 10.55 -7.19 23.56
N THR A 54 9.26 -7.44 23.36
CA THR A 54 8.60 -8.64 23.89
C THR A 54 8.94 -9.88 23.05
N GLY A 55 9.70 -10.78 23.64
CA GLY A 55 10.49 -11.85 23.00
C GLY A 55 9.78 -12.93 22.19
N GLU A 56 8.46 -12.92 21.98
CA GLU A 56 7.78 -13.97 21.20
C GLU A 56 8.07 -13.86 19.69
N GLY A 57 8.11 -12.62 19.17
CA GLY A 57 8.51 -12.35 17.79
C GLY A 57 9.98 -12.73 17.53
N GLN A 58 10.86 -12.50 18.50
CA GLN A 58 12.28 -12.82 18.40
C GLN A 58 12.55 -14.32 18.32
N ALA A 59 11.82 -15.13 19.08
CA ALA A 59 11.99 -16.60 19.06
C ALA A 59 11.59 -17.21 17.71
N PHE A 60 10.51 -16.72 17.10
CA PHE A 60 10.10 -17.14 15.76
C PHE A 60 11.11 -16.71 14.69
N MET A 61 11.60 -15.47 14.78
CA MET A 61 12.62 -14.94 13.88
C MET A 61 13.93 -15.72 13.97
N HIS A 62 14.38 -16.02 15.18
CA HIS A 62 15.59 -16.84 15.40
C HIS A 62 15.45 -18.25 14.78
N LYS A 63 14.27 -18.84 14.84
CA LYS A 63 13.98 -20.13 14.21
C LYS A 63 14.04 -20.04 12.68
N LEU A 64 13.52 -18.96 12.09
CA LEU A 64 13.60 -18.73 10.65
C LEU A 64 15.04 -18.44 10.18
N GLU A 65 15.80 -17.67 10.94
CA GLU A 65 17.20 -17.33 10.62
C GLU A 65 18.10 -18.56 10.59
N ASN A 66 17.83 -19.51 11.46
CA ASN A 66 18.63 -20.74 11.59
C ASN A 66 18.05 -21.92 10.80
N ALA A 67 16.94 -21.76 10.09
CA ALA A 67 16.43 -22.82 9.24
C ALA A 67 17.39 -23.05 8.04
N PRO A 68 17.62 -24.30 7.63
CA PRO A 68 18.46 -24.60 6.47
C PRO A 68 17.89 -23.96 5.19
N PRO A 69 18.70 -23.75 4.14
CA PRO A 69 18.20 -23.37 2.82
C PRO A 69 17.10 -24.33 2.32
N GLY A 70 16.10 -23.78 1.65
CA GLY A 70 15.03 -24.57 1.05
C GLY A 70 13.64 -24.15 1.50
N PRO A 71 12.62 -24.99 1.21
CA PRO A 71 11.23 -24.71 1.53
C PRO A 71 10.99 -24.64 3.05
N ILE A 72 10.21 -23.67 3.47
CA ILE A 72 9.81 -23.45 4.86
C ILE A 72 8.31 -23.69 4.96
N GLU A 73 7.93 -24.70 5.72
CA GLU A 73 6.52 -24.96 6.02
C GLU A 73 6.00 -23.94 7.02
N THR A 74 4.91 -23.28 6.63
CA THR A 74 4.18 -22.34 7.48
C THR A 74 2.71 -22.76 7.56
N GLU A 75 1.95 -22.16 8.45
CA GLU A 75 0.49 -22.37 8.51
C GLU A 75 -0.25 -21.84 7.28
N TRP A 76 0.38 -20.98 6.50
CA TRP A 76 -0.17 -20.41 5.25
C TRP A 76 0.25 -21.20 4.01
N GLY A 77 1.25 -22.07 4.10
CA GLY A 77 1.76 -22.85 2.99
C GLY A 77 3.29 -22.94 2.99
N VAL A 78 3.84 -23.40 1.88
CA VAL A 78 5.29 -23.54 1.70
C VAL A 78 5.87 -22.23 1.17
N GLY A 79 6.66 -21.57 2.00
CA GLY A 79 7.33 -20.32 1.66
C GLY A 79 8.85 -20.50 1.48
N PHE A 80 9.50 -19.47 0.92
CA PHE A 80 10.93 -19.45 0.60
C PHE A 80 11.54 -18.12 1.02
N ARG A 81 12.80 -18.15 1.46
CA ARG A 81 13.49 -16.93 1.90
C ARG A 81 13.83 -15.99 0.76
N ASN A 82 14.13 -16.54 -0.39
CA ASN A 82 14.53 -15.75 -1.54
C ASN A 82 13.70 -16.09 -2.78
N TYR A 83 13.70 -15.16 -3.70
CA TYR A 83 12.95 -15.22 -4.95
C TYR A 83 13.35 -16.44 -5.79
N SER A 84 14.67 -16.70 -5.90
CA SER A 84 15.20 -17.73 -6.79
C SER A 84 14.81 -19.15 -6.34
N GLU A 85 14.79 -19.41 -5.04
CA GLU A 85 14.35 -20.72 -4.50
C GLU A 85 12.85 -20.95 -4.76
N CYS A 86 12.03 -19.92 -4.56
CA CYS A 86 10.60 -20.01 -4.84
C CYS A 86 10.34 -20.19 -6.34
N LEU A 87 11.06 -19.49 -7.20
CA LEU A 87 10.96 -19.65 -8.65
C LEU A 87 11.38 -21.06 -9.09
N ALA A 88 12.48 -21.59 -8.56
CA ALA A 88 12.90 -22.95 -8.82
C ALA A 88 11.85 -23.99 -8.40
N HIS A 89 11.18 -23.77 -7.26
CA HIS A 89 10.06 -24.60 -6.81
C HIS A 89 8.87 -24.53 -7.79
N ILE A 90 8.50 -23.34 -8.27
CA ILE A 90 7.44 -23.17 -9.28
C ILE A 90 7.76 -23.97 -10.54
N GLN A 91 8.99 -23.88 -11.02
CA GLN A 91 9.45 -24.58 -12.22
C GLN A 91 9.48 -26.11 -12.02
N ALA A 92 10.04 -26.58 -10.90
CA ALA A 92 10.14 -28.01 -10.58
C ALA A 92 8.77 -28.68 -10.43
N ASN A 93 7.77 -27.95 -9.92
CA ASN A 93 6.40 -28.45 -9.75
C ASN A 93 5.49 -28.14 -10.96
N ASN A 94 6.04 -27.57 -12.04
CA ASN A 94 5.29 -27.23 -13.25
C ASN A 94 4.02 -26.40 -12.96
N ILE A 95 4.10 -25.45 -12.02
CA ILE A 95 3.00 -24.53 -11.70
C ILE A 95 2.81 -23.60 -12.88
N LYS A 96 1.64 -23.70 -13.53
CA LYS A 96 1.34 -22.94 -14.75
C LYS A 96 0.28 -21.88 -14.50
N ALA A 97 0.47 -20.75 -15.15
CA ALA A 97 -0.55 -19.73 -15.27
C ALA A 97 -1.46 -20.00 -16.48
N PRO A 98 -2.69 -19.46 -16.48
CA PRO A 98 -3.53 -19.42 -17.68
C PRO A 98 -2.89 -18.55 -18.76
N GLU A 99 -3.46 -18.56 -19.95
CA GLU A 99 -2.98 -17.76 -21.09
C GLU A 99 -2.90 -16.26 -20.73
N GLY A 100 -1.76 -15.63 -21.05
CA GLY A 100 -1.47 -14.24 -20.68
C GLY A 100 -1.10 -14.02 -19.22
N GLY A 101 -1.17 -15.08 -18.40
CA GLY A 101 -0.80 -15.02 -16.99
C GLY A 101 0.67 -15.34 -16.70
N LEU A 102 1.07 -15.24 -15.46
CA LEU A 102 2.41 -15.56 -14.96
C LEU A 102 2.34 -16.43 -13.71
N ALA A 103 3.25 -17.39 -13.57
CA ALA A 103 3.50 -18.08 -12.30
C ALA A 103 4.83 -17.57 -11.75
N LEU A 104 4.78 -16.94 -10.58
CA LEU A 104 5.93 -16.24 -10.01
C LEU A 104 5.89 -16.16 -8.48
N PRO A 105 7.03 -15.89 -7.83
CA PRO A 105 7.08 -15.60 -6.41
C PRO A 105 6.48 -14.25 -6.06
N LEU A 106 5.56 -14.21 -5.10
CA LEU A 106 5.16 -12.96 -4.42
C LEU A 106 5.59 -13.00 -2.95
N ARG A 107 5.92 -11.84 -2.43
CA ARG A 107 6.43 -11.67 -1.08
C ARG A 107 5.33 -11.27 -0.12
N TYR A 108 5.12 -12.08 0.93
CA TYR A 108 4.11 -11.87 1.95
C TYR A 108 4.73 -11.77 3.33
N THR A 109 4.08 -11.05 4.22
CA THR A 109 4.42 -11.14 5.64
C THR A 109 4.03 -12.50 6.20
N ILE A 110 4.82 -13.00 7.14
CA ILE A 110 4.59 -14.25 7.87
C ILE A 110 4.41 -13.98 9.37
N TYR A 111 4.01 -12.80 9.72
CA TYR A 111 3.89 -12.35 11.09
C TYR A 111 2.55 -11.64 11.28
N GLU A 112 1.72 -12.14 12.20
CA GLU A 112 0.35 -11.65 12.38
C GLU A 112 0.24 -10.45 13.33
N GLN A 113 1.35 -10.01 13.92
CA GLN A 113 1.34 -8.84 14.81
C GLN A 113 1.54 -7.54 14.03
N PRO A 114 1.03 -6.41 14.54
CA PRO A 114 1.30 -5.10 13.96
C PRO A 114 2.81 -4.85 13.80
N SER A 115 3.17 -4.19 12.73
CA SER A 115 4.56 -3.81 12.44
C SER A 115 4.69 -2.30 12.39
N TYR A 116 5.93 -1.81 12.51
CA TYR A 116 6.24 -0.39 12.53
C TYR A 116 7.31 -0.09 11.48
N SER A 117 7.15 1.02 10.78
CA SER A 117 8.13 1.55 9.83
C SER A 117 8.38 3.01 10.15
N ILE A 118 9.62 3.37 10.43
CA ILE A 118 10.01 4.76 10.65
C ILE A 118 10.38 5.36 9.30
N VAL A 119 9.62 6.34 8.86
CA VAL A 119 9.75 6.94 7.52
C VAL A 119 10.57 8.21 7.56
N SER A 120 10.69 8.86 8.72
CA SER A 120 11.46 10.09 8.87
C SER A 120 12.37 10.02 10.09
N SER A 121 13.56 10.60 9.94
CA SER A 121 14.62 10.53 10.94
C SER A 121 14.64 11.71 11.93
N ASN A 122 13.83 12.74 11.74
CA ASN A 122 14.03 14.02 12.43
C ASN A 122 13.26 14.20 13.73
N ALA A 123 12.03 13.66 13.87
CA ALA A 123 11.21 13.86 15.07
C ALA A 123 11.66 13.03 16.28
N ILE A 124 12.07 11.81 16.01
CA ILE A 124 12.49 10.84 17.04
C ILE A 124 13.89 11.18 17.58
N TRP A 125 14.64 11.99 16.85
CA TRP A 125 16.04 12.24 17.09
C TRP A 125 16.35 13.42 18.02
N LYS A 126 15.35 14.10 18.52
CA LYS A 126 15.56 15.14 19.55
C LYS A 126 15.98 14.53 20.89
N ASP A 127 15.62 13.25 21.14
CA ASP A 127 16.08 12.51 22.31
C ASP A 127 17.24 11.57 21.93
N PRO A 128 18.45 11.76 22.51
CA PRO A 128 19.60 10.92 22.24
C PRO A 128 19.40 9.43 22.60
N LEU A 129 18.57 9.13 23.59
CA LEU A 129 18.27 7.74 23.99
C LEU A 129 17.41 7.03 22.95
N LEU A 130 16.43 7.72 22.39
CA LEU A 130 15.58 7.20 21.31
C LEU A 130 16.35 7.02 20.00
N LYS A 131 17.45 7.76 19.80
CA LYS A 131 18.27 7.68 18.59
C LYS A 131 18.95 6.33 18.40
N ASP A 132 19.46 5.72 19.44
CA ASP A 132 20.11 4.41 19.34
C ASP A 132 19.09 3.27 19.23
N GLU A 133 17.95 3.41 19.88
CA GLU A 133 16.82 2.48 19.78
C GLU A 133 16.15 2.56 18.42
N ALA A 134 15.97 3.75 17.85
CA ALA A 134 15.43 3.91 16.51
C ALA A 134 16.45 3.51 15.42
N LYS A 135 17.75 3.61 15.66
CA LYS A 135 18.76 2.95 14.80
C LYS A 135 18.66 1.43 14.85
N ALA A 136 18.33 0.87 16.01
CA ALA A 136 18.05 -0.55 16.15
C ALA A 136 16.75 -0.92 15.42
N LEU A 137 15.70 -0.08 15.46
CA LEU A 137 14.47 -0.19 14.70
C LEU A 137 14.70 -0.02 13.19
N GLY A 138 15.49 0.97 12.77
CA GLY A 138 15.88 1.13 11.36
C GLY A 138 16.69 -0.06 10.84
N LYS A 139 17.47 -0.70 11.70
CA LYS A 139 18.12 -1.97 11.39
C LYS A 139 17.10 -3.11 11.30
N GLU A 140 16.08 -3.12 12.15
CA GLU A 140 14.93 -4.04 12.04
C GLU A 140 14.07 -3.76 10.82
N GLU A 141 13.98 -2.53 10.36
CA GLU A 141 13.30 -2.19 9.11
C GLU A 141 14.05 -2.75 7.90
N GLN A 142 15.37 -2.66 7.89
CA GLN A 142 16.21 -3.43 6.94
C GLN A 142 16.03 -4.93 7.13
N ASP A 143 15.75 -5.38 8.35
CA ASP A 143 15.43 -6.75 8.71
C ASP A 143 13.94 -7.14 8.50
N GLN A 144 13.05 -6.22 8.10
CA GLN A 144 11.69 -6.58 7.65
C GLN A 144 11.73 -7.59 6.49
N GLY A 145 12.82 -7.61 5.74
CA GLY A 145 13.14 -8.70 4.83
C GLY A 145 13.09 -10.08 5.48
N ARG A 146 13.36 -10.19 6.76
CA ARG A 146 13.39 -11.46 7.52
C ARG A 146 12.01 -11.93 7.97
N ARG A 147 11.03 -11.01 8.07
CA ARG A 147 9.63 -11.32 8.46
C ARG A 147 8.74 -11.61 7.27
N CYS A 148 9.32 -11.84 6.12
CA CYS A 148 8.62 -12.09 4.89
C CYS A 148 9.20 -13.31 4.20
N LEU A 149 8.32 -14.06 3.54
CA LEU A 149 8.71 -15.15 2.66
C LEU A 149 8.11 -14.92 1.27
N TYR A 150 8.74 -15.54 0.29
CA TYR A 150 8.19 -15.65 -1.05
C TYR A 150 7.32 -16.91 -1.14
N PHE A 151 6.15 -16.75 -1.72
CA PHE A 151 5.22 -17.85 -1.97
C PHE A 151 4.90 -17.92 -3.46
N PRO A 152 4.70 -19.13 -4.01
CA PRO A 152 4.27 -19.29 -5.38
C PRO A 152 2.88 -18.72 -5.58
N GLN A 153 2.73 -17.87 -6.60
CA GLN A 153 1.44 -17.31 -7.00
C GLN A 153 1.25 -17.40 -8.50
N VAL A 154 -0.02 -17.41 -8.90
CA VAL A 154 -0.44 -17.39 -10.29
C VAL A 154 -1.17 -16.09 -10.56
N LEU A 155 -0.66 -15.31 -11.50
CA LEU A 155 -1.29 -14.10 -11.99
C LEU A 155 -2.11 -14.39 -13.25
N ARG A 156 -3.23 -13.68 -13.40
CA ARG A 156 -4.07 -13.68 -14.59
C ARG A 156 -3.90 -12.38 -15.36
N ASP A 157 -4.07 -12.44 -16.68
CA ASP A 157 -4.16 -11.23 -17.48
C ASP A 157 -5.44 -10.46 -17.11
N ALA A 158 -5.29 -9.25 -16.58
CA ALA A 158 -6.40 -8.40 -16.16
C ALA A 158 -7.27 -7.93 -17.32
N ARG A 159 -6.77 -7.91 -18.55
CA ARG A 159 -7.58 -7.61 -19.74
C ARG A 159 -8.60 -8.69 -20.03
N ARG A 160 -8.38 -9.90 -19.51
CA ARG A 160 -9.26 -11.08 -19.64
C ARG A 160 -10.19 -11.29 -18.44
N ILE A 161 -10.36 -10.28 -17.58
CA ILE A 161 -11.25 -10.36 -16.39
C ILE A 161 -12.66 -10.88 -16.74
N ALA A 162 -13.19 -10.49 -17.90
CA ALA A 162 -14.50 -10.96 -18.37
C ALA A 162 -14.61 -12.48 -18.51
N GLU A 163 -13.50 -13.19 -18.71
CA GLU A 163 -13.47 -14.65 -18.80
C GLU A 163 -13.55 -15.33 -17.43
N TYR A 164 -13.04 -14.67 -16.40
CA TYR A 164 -13.02 -15.18 -15.02
C TYR A 164 -14.23 -14.69 -14.21
N HIS A 165 -14.74 -13.52 -14.57
CA HIS A 165 -15.91 -12.88 -13.94
C HIS A 165 -16.90 -12.49 -15.03
N SER A 166 -17.85 -13.37 -15.30
CA SER A 166 -18.79 -13.27 -16.42
C SER A 166 -19.41 -11.88 -16.56
N GLY A 167 -19.25 -11.27 -17.72
CA GLY A 167 -19.82 -9.98 -18.08
C GLY A 167 -19.13 -8.76 -17.48
N LEU A 168 -18.03 -8.94 -16.73
CA LEU A 168 -17.33 -7.84 -16.09
C LEU A 168 -16.27 -7.26 -17.03
N SER A 169 -16.40 -5.98 -17.38
CA SER A 169 -15.38 -5.27 -18.16
C SER A 169 -14.25 -4.76 -17.25
N PRO A 170 -12.96 -4.98 -17.60
CA PRO A 170 -11.85 -4.42 -16.83
C PRO A 170 -11.85 -2.87 -16.81
N ASN A 171 -12.56 -2.24 -17.73
CA ASN A 171 -12.72 -0.79 -17.81
C ASN A 171 -14.15 -0.39 -17.43
N SER A 172 -14.56 -0.69 -16.19
CA SER A 172 -15.89 -0.30 -15.71
C SER A 172 -15.92 -0.02 -14.21
N PRO A 173 -16.79 0.90 -13.74
CA PRO A 173 -17.05 1.12 -12.32
C PRO A 173 -17.45 -0.16 -11.59
N GLU A 174 -18.20 -1.04 -12.27
CA GLU A 174 -18.62 -2.32 -11.71
C GLU A 174 -17.44 -3.24 -11.41
N CYS A 175 -16.41 -3.24 -12.27
CA CYS A 175 -15.17 -3.97 -12.01
C CYS A 175 -14.46 -3.43 -10.76
N MET A 176 -14.36 -2.10 -10.64
CA MET A 176 -13.82 -1.46 -9.44
C MET A 176 -14.63 -1.81 -8.20
N ASP A 177 -15.96 -1.82 -8.28
CA ASP A 177 -16.82 -2.14 -7.15
C ASP A 177 -16.78 -3.62 -6.75
N LYS A 178 -16.62 -4.52 -7.70
CA LYS A 178 -16.56 -5.95 -7.40
C LYS A 178 -15.16 -6.43 -7.01
N LEU A 179 -14.14 -5.99 -7.73
CA LEU A 179 -12.79 -6.53 -7.61
C LEU A 179 -11.80 -5.59 -6.91
N GLY A 180 -12.07 -4.30 -6.86
CA GLY A 180 -11.15 -3.28 -6.35
C GLY A 180 -10.07 -2.90 -7.34
N VAL A 181 -10.14 -3.39 -8.58
CA VAL A 181 -9.16 -3.15 -9.64
C VAL A 181 -9.86 -2.75 -10.93
N SER A 182 -9.21 -1.92 -11.74
CA SER A 182 -9.71 -1.54 -13.07
C SER A 182 -8.59 -1.00 -13.96
N LEU A 183 -8.90 -0.78 -15.23
CA LEU A 183 -8.01 -0.18 -16.22
C LEU A 183 -8.73 0.96 -16.92
N ALA A 184 -8.11 2.13 -16.97
CA ALA A 184 -8.60 3.25 -17.76
C ALA A 184 -7.64 3.61 -18.89
N GLN A 185 -8.09 4.46 -19.82
CA GLN A 185 -7.27 5.00 -20.91
C GLN A 185 -7.09 6.51 -20.67
N CYS A 186 -5.85 6.97 -20.75
CA CYS A 186 -5.52 8.39 -20.63
C CYS A 186 -4.26 8.72 -21.42
N GLU A 187 -4.40 9.58 -22.42
CA GLU A 187 -3.27 10.24 -23.07
C GLU A 187 -3.00 11.56 -22.31
N SER A 188 -1.94 11.57 -21.49
CA SER A 188 -1.60 12.75 -20.70
C SER A 188 -0.87 13.80 -21.53
N GLN A 189 -1.11 15.07 -21.24
CA GLN A 189 -0.37 16.21 -21.77
C GLN A 189 0.86 16.57 -20.92
N CYS A 190 1.05 15.91 -19.75
CA CYS A 190 2.24 16.08 -18.94
C CYS A 190 3.46 15.52 -19.70
N GLN A 191 4.46 16.38 -19.91
CA GLN A 191 5.66 16.03 -20.70
C GLN A 191 6.80 15.55 -19.80
N ASN A 192 6.85 16.04 -18.57
CA ASN A 192 7.92 15.71 -17.62
C ASN A 192 7.35 15.29 -16.26
N PHE A 193 7.23 13.99 -16.03
CA PHE A 193 6.76 13.46 -14.75
C PHE A 193 7.76 13.60 -13.59
N TYR A 194 8.98 14.04 -13.87
CA TYR A 194 9.98 14.36 -12.83
C TYR A 194 9.89 15.81 -12.36
N ASP A 195 9.11 16.65 -13.04
CA ASP A 195 8.78 18.00 -12.62
C ASP A 195 7.48 18.00 -11.84
N ALA A 196 7.56 18.13 -10.52
CA ALA A 196 6.41 18.10 -9.65
C ALA A 196 5.42 19.22 -9.92
N GLU A 197 5.88 20.42 -10.30
CA GLU A 197 5.01 21.55 -10.63
C GLU A 197 4.20 21.26 -11.91
N GLU A 198 4.83 20.65 -12.90
CA GLU A 198 4.12 20.23 -14.12
C GLU A 198 3.13 19.11 -13.81
N VAL A 199 3.51 18.10 -13.01
CA VAL A 199 2.61 17.02 -12.61
C VAL A 199 1.39 17.55 -11.87
N GLU A 200 1.57 18.47 -10.93
CA GLU A 200 0.47 19.09 -10.20
C GLU A 200 -0.45 19.93 -11.09
N ARG A 201 0.14 20.69 -12.00
CA ARG A 201 -0.60 21.61 -12.87
C ARG A 201 -1.31 20.89 -14.01
N VAL A 202 -0.76 19.81 -14.55
CA VAL A 202 -1.26 19.13 -15.75
C VAL A 202 -1.86 17.77 -15.40
N PHE A 203 -1.07 16.91 -14.76
CA PHE A 203 -1.46 15.52 -14.57
C PHE A 203 -2.53 15.33 -13.49
N TYR A 204 -2.50 16.11 -12.39
CA TYR A 204 -3.55 16.01 -11.36
C TYR A 204 -4.95 16.30 -11.91
N PRO A 205 -5.19 17.44 -12.63
CA PRO A 205 -6.49 17.69 -13.24
C PRO A 205 -6.91 16.63 -14.25
N GLU A 206 -5.98 16.06 -15.00
CA GLU A 206 -6.28 14.96 -15.92
C GLU A 206 -6.77 13.71 -15.18
N MET A 207 -6.14 13.34 -14.06
CA MET A 207 -6.54 12.18 -13.27
C MET A 207 -7.85 12.42 -12.52
N GLU A 208 -8.09 13.64 -12.02
CA GLU A 208 -9.38 14.04 -11.44
C GLU A 208 -10.51 13.93 -12.47
N LYS A 209 -10.28 14.46 -13.67
CA LYS A 209 -11.24 14.34 -14.77
C LYS A 209 -11.47 12.88 -15.17
N LEU A 210 -10.41 12.09 -15.27
CA LEU A 210 -10.51 10.65 -15.57
C LEU A 210 -11.40 9.93 -14.56
N LEU A 211 -11.27 10.23 -13.26
CA LEU A 211 -12.08 9.64 -12.21
C LEU A 211 -13.55 10.04 -12.32
N LEU A 212 -13.83 11.31 -12.61
CA LEU A 212 -15.21 11.80 -12.78
C LEU A 212 -15.87 11.24 -14.06
N ASP A 213 -15.10 11.08 -15.13
CA ASP A 213 -15.59 10.43 -16.36
C ASP A 213 -15.82 8.93 -16.14
N PHE A 214 -14.98 8.28 -15.32
CA PHE A 214 -15.06 6.85 -15.05
C PHE A 214 -16.22 6.52 -14.09
N PHE A 215 -16.52 7.37 -13.11
CA PHE A 215 -17.62 7.21 -12.15
C PHE A 215 -18.70 8.27 -12.39
N PRO A 216 -19.73 7.98 -13.23
CA PRO A 216 -20.74 8.98 -13.57
C PRO A 216 -21.54 9.54 -12.38
N ASP A 217 -21.62 8.78 -11.28
CA ASP A 217 -22.30 9.19 -10.05
C ASP A 217 -21.39 9.94 -9.06
N ALA A 218 -20.11 10.09 -9.38
CA ALA A 218 -19.20 10.86 -8.56
C ALA A 218 -19.47 12.37 -8.69
N THR A 219 -19.47 13.02 -7.55
CA THR A 219 -19.72 14.49 -7.47
C THR A 219 -18.45 15.30 -7.39
N ASP A 220 -17.35 14.69 -6.94
CA ASP A 220 -16.05 15.33 -6.82
C ASP A 220 -14.93 14.28 -6.79
N ALA A 221 -13.75 14.67 -7.24
CA ALA A 221 -12.53 13.91 -7.12
C ALA A 221 -11.36 14.86 -6.89
N PHE A 222 -10.41 14.49 -6.03
CA PHE A 222 -9.16 15.23 -5.92
C PHE A 222 -7.95 14.31 -5.75
N VAL A 223 -6.88 14.66 -6.44
CA VAL A 223 -5.55 14.08 -6.28
C VAL A 223 -4.79 14.86 -5.21
N TYR A 224 -4.17 14.16 -4.27
CA TYR A 224 -3.51 14.83 -3.14
C TYR A 224 -2.00 14.59 -3.07
N ASN A 225 -1.50 13.60 -3.80
CA ASN A 225 -0.05 13.36 -3.86
C ASN A 225 0.29 12.44 -5.03
N HIS A 226 1.57 12.41 -5.41
CA HIS A 226 2.10 11.45 -6.37
C HIS A 226 3.48 10.93 -5.93
N ASP A 227 3.84 9.78 -6.47
CA ASP A 227 5.19 9.22 -6.42
C ASP A 227 5.63 8.87 -7.84
N VAL A 228 6.89 9.13 -8.16
CA VAL A 228 7.55 8.66 -9.38
C VAL A 228 8.42 7.47 -9.01
N PHE A 229 8.30 6.39 -9.77
CA PHE A 229 9.13 5.19 -9.61
C PHE A 229 10.02 5.03 -10.83
N ASP A 230 11.31 5.17 -10.63
CA ASP A 230 12.34 4.96 -11.64
C ASP A 230 13.63 4.51 -10.95
N LYS A 231 13.98 3.24 -11.13
CA LYS A 231 15.18 2.65 -10.53
C LYS A 231 16.47 3.26 -11.10
N ASP A 232 16.43 3.64 -12.36
CA ASP A 232 17.61 4.06 -13.13
C ASP A 232 17.73 5.59 -13.22
N TYR A 233 16.90 6.34 -12.47
CA TYR A 233 16.96 7.79 -12.44
C TYR A 233 18.29 8.29 -11.83
N GLU A 234 19.04 9.08 -12.58
CA GLU A 234 20.35 9.61 -12.18
C GLU A 234 20.30 11.02 -11.56
N GLY A 235 19.13 11.66 -11.55
CA GLY A 235 18.94 12.99 -10.95
C GLY A 235 18.89 12.98 -9.42
N ASP A 236 18.67 14.15 -8.82
CA ASP A 236 18.55 14.30 -7.37
C ASP A 236 17.38 13.48 -6.82
N ARG A 237 17.71 12.44 -6.09
CA ARG A 237 16.74 11.64 -5.32
C ARG A 237 16.57 12.27 -3.96
N THR A 238 15.46 12.95 -3.74
CA THR A 238 15.13 13.43 -2.41
C THR A 238 14.49 12.30 -1.63
N GLU A 239 15.20 11.78 -0.62
CA GLU A 239 14.61 10.85 0.38
C GLU A 239 13.56 11.53 1.27
N ASP A 240 13.43 12.83 1.15
CA ASP A 240 12.61 13.68 2.01
C ASP A 240 11.18 13.75 1.44
N GLN A 241 10.33 12.85 1.90
CA GLN A 241 8.90 12.82 1.57
C GLN A 241 8.12 14.08 2.07
N ASP A 242 8.77 14.94 2.87
CA ASP A 242 8.18 16.17 3.40
C ASP A 242 8.43 17.38 2.51
N LYS A 243 9.29 17.26 1.48
CA LYS A 243 9.49 18.34 0.51
C LYS A 243 8.33 18.38 -0.49
N LYS A 244 8.06 19.59 -1.00
CA LYS A 244 7.04 19.84 -2.04
C LYS A 244 7.22 19.00 -3.31
N ASN A 245 8.39 18.42 -3.52
CA ASN A 245 8.67 17.51 -4.61
C ASN A 245 8.69 16.08 -4.05
N PRO A 246 7.70 15.25 -4.33
CA PRO A 246 7.80 13.84 -4.07
C PRO A 246 9.03 13.32 -4.83
N GLY A 247 9.94 12.72 -4.11
CA GLY A 247 11.19 12.23 -4.69
C GLY A 247 10.94 11.11 -5.69
N VAL A 248 11.92 10.88 -6.54
CA VAL A 248 11.91 9.70 -7.41
C VAL A 248 12.32 8.48 -6.58
N ASN A 249 11.42 7.51 -6.49
CA ASN A 249 11.65 6.27 -5.77
C ASN A 249 12.48 5.29 -6.61
N ALA A 250 13.61 4.86 -6.09
CA ALA A 250 14.45 3.84 -6.71
C ALA A 250 13.96 2.42 -6.45
N PHE A 251 13.03 2.23 -5.51
CA PHE A 251 12.59 0.92 -5.06
C PHE A 251 11.10 0.74 -5.31
N TYR A 252 10.74 -0.42 -5.83
CA TYR A 252 9.35 -0.83 -5.94
C TYR A 252 8.93 -1.55 -4.66
N ALA A 253 7.72 -1.26 -4.18
CA ALA A 253 7.15 -1.99 -3.05
C ALA A 253 6.84 -3.44 -3.47
N ASN A 254 7.75 -4.35 -3.18
CA ASN A 254 7.66 -5.79 -3.54
C ASN A 254 7.09 -6.66 -2.42
N LEU A 255 6.43 -6.07 -1.46
CA LEU A 255 5.72 -6.74 -0.38
C LEU A 255 4.22 -6.52 -0.53
N VAL A 256 3.44 -7.59 -0.45
CA VAL A 256 1.98 -7.52 -0.56
C VAL A 256 1.40 -6.63 0.53
N HIS A 257 0.69 -5.58 0.13
CA HIS A 257 0.16 -4.56 1.02
C HIS A 257 -1.06 -3.84 0.42
N ASN A 258 -1.73 -3.05 1.25
CA ASN A 258 -2.62 -1.97 0.83
C ASN A 258 -2.21 -0.68 1.56
N ASP A 259 -2.35 0.47 0.89
CA ASP A 259 -1.87 1.77 1.39
C ASP A 259 -2.66 2.30 2.58
N LEU A 260 -3.91 1.86 2.75
CA LEU A 260 -4.81 2.32 3.79
C LEU A 260 -5.47 1.13 4.52
N ASN A 261 -6.13 1.40 5.65
CA ASN A 261 -7.00 0.48 6.34
C ASN A 261 -8.34 1.16 6.70
N ASP A 262 -9.18 0.49 7.47
CA ASP A 262 -10.49 1.01 7.87
C ASP A 262 -10.41 2.36 8.60
N ASN A 263 -9.37 2.54 9.40
CA ASN A 263 -9.15 3.76 10.17
C ASN A 263 -8.46 4.83 9.33
N SER A 264 -7.30 4.52 8.77
CA SER A 264 -6.46 5.51 8.08
C SER A 264 -7.13 6.09 6.83
N GLY A 265 -8.00 5.33 6.16
CA GLY A 265 -8.76 5.83 5.01
C GLY A 265 -9.67 7.01 5.36
N ARG A 266 -10.43 6.89 6.48
CA ARG A 266 -11.30 7.97 6.95
C ARG A 266 -10.51 9.15 7.50
N VAL A 267 -9.54 8.87 8.35
CA VAL A 267 -8.73 9.91 8.99
C VAL A 267 -7.96 10.72 7.94
N ARG A 268 -7.35 10.05 6.97
CA ARG A 268 -6.61 10.73 5.90
C ARG A 268 -7.52 11.59 5.02
N CYS A 269 -8.71 11.10 4.68
CA CYS A 269 -9.69 11.89 3.93
C CYS A 269 -10.05 13.17 4.70
N ARG A 270 -10.39 13.05 5.98
CA ARG A 270 -10.74 14.19 6.85
C ARG A 270 -9.61 15.21 6.95
N GLU A 271 -8.39 14.75 7.21
CA GLU A 271 -7.23 15.63 7.29
C GLU A 271 -6.99 16.42 6.01
N LEU A 272 -7.11 15.79 4.86
CA LEU A 272 -6.93 16.45 3.57
C LEU A 272 -8.04 17.45 3.29
N LEU A 273 -9.26 17.21 3.76
CA LEU A 273 -10.36 18.16 3.62
C LEU A 273 -10.21 19.37 4.56
N THR A 274 -9.75 19.17 5.80
CA THR A 274 -9.79 20.21 6.84
C THR A 274 -8.46 20.91 7.08
N LYS A 275 -7.33 20.25 6.86
CA LYS A 275 -6.00 20.77 7.27
C LYS A 275 -5.13 21.24 6.10
N ASN A 276 -5.61 21.21 4.88
CA ASN A 276 -4.82 21.58 3.69
C ASN A 276 -3.44 20.91 3.59
N LEU A 277 -3.35 19.68 4.02
CA LEU A 277 -2.11 18.93 3.91
C LEU A 277 -1.82 18.65 2.44
N ARG A 278 -1.04 19.55 1.79
CA ARG A 278 -0.65 19.46 0.37
C ARG A 278 -1.81 19.55 -0.62
N ASN A 279 -2.78 20.42 -0.35
CA ASN A 279 -3.79 20.78 -1.35
C ASN A 279 -3.17 21.69 -2.39
N PHE A 280 -2.48 21.10 -3.32
CA PHE A 280 -1.84 21.79 -4.44
C PHE A 280 -2.83 22.67 -5.18
N GLY A 281 -2.73 23.99 -4.98
CA GLY A 281 -3.53 24.98 -5.70
C GLY A 281 -5.02 25.06 -5.35
N ARG A 282 -5.53 24.26 -4.41
CA ARG A 282 -6.89 24.42 -3.89
C ARG A 282 -6.88 25.31 -2.65
N GLU A 283 -7.37 26.53 -2.79
CA GLU A 283 -7.49 27.49 -1.66
C GLU A 283 -8.67 27.17 -0.72
N GLN A 284 -9.52 26.21 -1.10
CA GLN A 284 -10.75 25.91 -0.37
C GLN A 284 -10.53 24.82 0.68
N HIS A 285 -10.64 25.23 1.94
CA HIS A 285 -10.68 24.34 3.10
C HIS A 285 -12.12 24.12 3.53
N TYR A 286 -12.42 22.86 3.88
CA TYR A 286 -13.69 22.50 4.48
C TYR A 286 -13.59 22.74 5.99
N THR A 287 -14.67 23.27 6.59
CA THR A 287 -14.84 23.19 8.06
C THR A 287 -15.01 21.72 8.47
N GLU A 288 -14.89 21.43 9.75
CA GLU A 288 -15.10 20.07 10.27
C GLU A 288 -16.51 19.55 9.93
N GLU A 289 -17.54 20.43 10.02
CA GLU A 289 -18.93 20.11 9.69
C GLU A 289 -19.12 19.82 8.20
N GLU A 290 -18.51 20.60 7.34
CA GLU A 290 -18.55 20.41 5.89
C GLU A 290 -17.83 19.12 5.48
N ALA A 291 -16.69 18.83 6.11
CA ALA A 291 -15.96 17.58 5.89
C ALA A 291 -16.79 16.37 6.34
N ASP A 292 -17.45 16.44 7.51
CA ASP A 292 -18.33 15.39 8.00
C ASP A 292 -19.54 15.19 7.07
N ALA A 293 -20.16 16.27 6.60
CA ALA A 293 -21.26 16.20 5.64
C ALA A 293 -20.84 15.54 4.34
N LYS A 294 -19.65 15.89 3.80
CA LYS A 294 -19.08 15.28 2.59
C LYS A 294 -18.78 13.80 2.80
N MET A 295 -18.19 13.44 3.94
CA MET A 295 -17.82 12.06 4.29
C MET A 295 -18.98 11.21 4.83
N SER A 296 -20.17 11.78 5.04
CA SER A 296 -21.39 11.03 5.38
C SER A 296 -21.95 10.23 4.21
N ARG A 297 -21.59 10.63 2.98
CA ARG A 297 -21.89 9.90 1.75
C ARG A 297 -20.74 8.95 1.42
N ARG A 298 -20.91 8.14 0.37
CA ARG A 298 -19.82 7.27 -0.12
C ARG A 298 -18.62 8.08 -0.55
N PHE A 299 -17.45 7.63 -0.15
CA PHE A 299 -16.17 8.09 -0.71
C PHE A 299 -15.18 6.95 -0.81
N MET A 300 -14.27 7.03 -1.78
CA MET A 300 -13.24 6.04 -2.03
C MET A 300 -11.87 6.69 -2.11
N SER A 301 -10.83 5.97 -1.71
CA SER A 301 -9.45 6.28 -2.13
C SER A 301 -9.05 5.36 -3.26
N ILE A 302 -8.56 5.95 -4.34
CA ILE A 302 -8.11 5.25 -5.54
C ILE A 302 -6.70 5.71 -5.89
N ASN A 303 -5.80 4.76 -6.07
CA ASN A 303 -4.49 5.01 -6.66
C ASN A 303 -4.57 4.75 -8.16
N LEU A 304 -3.95 5.65 -8.93
CA LEU A 304 -3.86 5.56 -10.38
C LEU A 304 -2.39 5.46 -10.76
N ALA A 305 -2.01 4.35 -11.38
CA ALA A 305 -0.64 4.08 -11.79
C ALA A 305 -0.53 4.13 -13.33
N LYS A 306 0.19 5.15 -13.84
CA LYS A 306 0.43 5.37 -15.27
C LYS A 306 1.89 5.12 -15.59
N PRO A 307 2.21 4.16 -16.46
CA PRO A 307 3.57 3.98 -16.94
C PRO A 307 3.98 5.13 -17.87
N MET A 308 5.28 5.46 -17.85
CA MET A 308 5.88 6.46 -18.75
C MET A 308 6.30 5.83 -20.08
N GLU A 309 6.52 4.53 -20.08
CA GLU A 309 6.82 3.69 -21.25
C GLU A 309 6.16 2.32 -21.10
N THR A 310 6.18 1.51 -22.16
CA THR A 310 5.64 0.14 -22.07
C THR A 310 6.38 -0.67 -21.02
N VAL A 311 5.63 -1.22 -20.08
CA VAL A 311 6.18 -1.99 -18.96
C VAL A 311 6.73 -3.31 -19.45
N GLN A 312 8.01 -3.55 -19.26
CA GLN A 312 8.70 -4.78 -19.66
C GLN A 312 9.15 -5.60 -18.44
N GLN A 313 9.56 -4.94 -17.35
CA GLN A 313 9.98 -5.59 -16.11
C GLN A 313 9.40 -4.86 -14.90
N ASN A 314 9.35 -5.54 -13.75
CA ASN A 314 8.77 -5.07 -12.48
C ASN A 314 7.30 -4.61 -12.61
N PRO A 315 6.42 -5.44 -13.19
CA PRO A 315 5.03 -5.07 -13.35
C PRO A 315 4.33 -4.86 -12.00
N PHE A 316 3.28 -4.07 -12.04
CA PHE A 316 2.38 -3.86 -10.92
C PHE A 316 1.33 -4.97 -10.91
N VAL A 317 1.09 -5.57 -9.74
CA VAL A 317 0.15 -6.69 -9.57
C VAL A 317 -0.90 -6.37 -8.53
N LEU A 318 -2.12 -6.78 -8.79
CA LEU A 318 -3.33 -6.40 -8.07
C LEU A 318 -4.11 -7.66 -7.69
N CYS A 319 -4.55 -7.75 -6.43
CA CYS A 319 -5.35 -8.86 -5.95
C CYS A 319 -6.83 -8.48 -5.88
N ALA A 320 -7.69 -9.31 -6.46
CA ALA A 320 -9.13 -9.06 -6.47
C ALA A 320 -9.76 -9.31 -5.11
N TRP A 321 -10.57 -8.36 -4.64
CA TRP A 321 -11.23 -8.34 -3.34
C TRP A 321 -11.93 -9.65 -2.93
N PRO A 322 -12.74 -10.31 -3.77
CA PRO A 322 -13.48 -11.50 -3.35
C PRO A 322 -12.59 -12.63 -2.82
N SER A 323 -11.34 -12.70 -3.27
CA SER A 323 -10.41 -13.75 -2.88
C SER A 323 -9.86 -13.61 -1.45
N PHE A 324 -10.05 -12.45 -0.83
CA PHE A 324 -9.55 -12.16 0.52
C PHE A 324 -10.50 -11.34 1.40
N ALA A 325 -11.74 -11.12 0.98
CA ALA A 325 -12.72 -10.28 1.66
C ALA A 325 -12.88 -10.57 3.17
N ASN A 326 -12.71 -11.82 3.55
CA ASN A 326 -12.79 -12.28 4.94
C ASN A 326 -11.42 -12.51 5.60
N GLN A 327 -10.34 -12.10 4.97
CA GLN A 327 -9.01 -12.28 5.53
C GLN A 327 -8.67 -11.12 6.47
N PRO A 328 -8.23 -11.40 7.71
CA PRO A 328 -7.69 -10.37 8.58
C PRO A 328 -6.46 -9.72 7.94
N TYR A 329 -6.33 -8.43 8.11
CA TYR A 329 -5.12 -7.69 7.75
C TYR A 329 -4.28 -7.38 8.99
N ILE A 330 -3.00 -7.13 8.75
CA ILE A 330 -2.04 -6.75 9.76
C ILE A 330 -1.72 -5.27 9.57
N THR A 331 -1.95 -4.46 10.58
CA THR A 331 -1.60 -3.03 10.52
C THR A 331 -0.09 -2.85 10.53
N ASN A 332 0.41 -2.09 9.59
CA ASN A 332 1.76 -1.58 9.59
C ASN A 332 1.72 -0.07 9.85
N TYR A 333 2.20 0.33 11.02
CA TYR A 333 2.29 1.73 11.41
C TYR A 333 3.50 2.39 10.73
N ARG A 334 3.26 3.50 10.05
CA ARG A 334 4.31 4.31 9.42
C ARG A 334 4.48 5.58 10.21
N VAL A 335 5.60 5.69 10.91
CA VAL A 335 5.90 6.83 11.77
C VAL A 335 6.62 7.90 10.96
N TYR A 336 5.97 9.05 10.80
CA TYR A 336 6.50 10.26 10.17
C TYR A 336 6.82 11.30 11.24
N ASP A 337 7.46 12.40 10.85
CA ASP A 337 7.77 13.51 11.78
C ASP A 337 6.53 14.20 12.33
N ASP A 338 5.43 14.19 11.57
CA ASP A 338 4.21 14.95 11.84
C ASP A 338 2.97 14.07 12.12
N ARG A 339 3.07 12.77 11.90
CA ARG A 339 1.93 11.84 12.03
C ARG A 339 2.34 10.38 12.11
N VAL A 340 1.41 9.53 12.47
CA VAL A 340 1.50 8.09 12.28
C VAL A 340 0.49 7.68 11.23
N GLY A 341 0.97 7.15 10.10
CA GLY A 341 0.15 6.54 9.06
C GLY A 341 -0.07 5.05 9.33
N GLU A 342 -1.11 4.49 8.73
CA GLU A 342 -1.39 3.07 8.80
C GLU A 342 -1.55 2.51 7.40
N THR A 343 -0.78 1.47 7.10
CA THR A 343 -0.93 0.63 5.91
C THR A 343 -1.26 -0.79 6.35
N THR A 344 -1.59 -1.66 5.42
CA THR A 344 -1.91 -3.05 5.76
C THR A 344 -0.90 -4.01 5.15
N ARG A 345 -0.69 -5.13 5.82
CA ARG A 345 0.04 -6.31 5.35
C ARG A 345 -0.88 -7.52 5.38
N PHE A 346 -0.52 -8.53 4.63
CA PHE A 346 -1.33 -9.73 4.50
C PHE A 346 -0.45 -10.98 4.51
N THR A 347 -0.96 -12.04 5.13
CA THR A 347 -0.36 -13.36 5.03
C THR A 347 -0.77 -14.03 3.72
N TYR A 348 0.02 -15.01 3.29
CA TYR A 348 -0.25 -15.76 2.08
C TYR A 348 -1.51 -16.61 2.16
N ARG A 349 -2.25 -16.66 1.07
CA ARG A 349 -3.27 -17.69 0.80
C ARG A 349 -3.20 -18.14 -0.65
N PRO A 350 -3.32 -19.43 -0.93
CA PRO A 350 -3.29 -19.92 -2.31
C PRO A 350 -4.50 -19.47 -3.14
N GLU A 351 -5.61 -19.09 -2.47
CA GLU A 351 -6.84 -18.61 -3.11
C GLU A 351 -6.78 -17.17 -3.57
N HIS A 352 -5.72 -16.42 -3.25
CA HIS A 352 -5.57 -15.05 -3.70
C HIS A 352 -5.63 -14.97 -5.23
N ASP A 353 -6.56 -14.19 -5.76
CA ASP A 353 -6.82 -14.03 -7.18
C ASP A 353 -6.08 -12.80 -7.72
N TRP A 354 -4.90 -13.03 -8.29
CA TRP A 354 -3.99 -11.99 -8.72
C TRP A 354 -4.11 -11.69 -10.21
N TYR A 355 -4.03 -10.39 -10.51
CA TYR A 355 -4.10 -9.83 -11.85
C TYR A 355 -2.91 -8.92 -12.15
N TRP A 356 -2.54 -8.85 -13.41
CA TRP A 356 -1.57 -7.91 -13.94
C TRP A 356 -1.98 -7.46 -15.35
N PHE A 357 -1.36 -6.40 -15.84
CA PHE A 357 -1.57 -5.91 -17.21
C PHE A 357 -0.30 -6.19 -18.02
N PRO A 358 -0.26 -7.28 -18.83
CA PRO A 358 0.90 -7.59 -19.66
C PRO A 358 1.28 -6.41 -20.55
N GLN A 359 2.56 -6.02 -20.55
CA GLN A 359 3.08 -4.91 -21.35
C GLN A 359 2.19 -3.66 -21.28
N GLN A 360 1.85 -3.23 -20.07
CA GLN A 360 1.02 -2.05 -19.86
C GLN A 360 1.62 -0.83 -20.58
N LYS A 361 0.78 -0.14 -21.37
CA LYS A 361 1.21 0.96 -22.25
C LYS A 361 1.11 2.32 -21.54
N PRO A 362 1.85 3.35 -22.03
CA PRO A 362 1.75 4.71 -21.51
C PRO A 362 0.36 5.35 -21.61
N THR A 363 -0.51 4.85 -22.49
CA THR A 363 -1.90 5.30 -22.60
C THR A 363 -2.83 4.64 -21.61
N GLU A 364 -2.36 3.66 -20.86
CA GLU A 364 -3.16 2.89 -19.91
C GLU A 364 -2.88 3.33 -18.47
N VAL A 365 -3.92 3.40 -17.67
CA VAL A 365 -3.84 3.72 -16.24
C VAL A 365 -4.44 2.57 -15.44
N SER A 366 -3.61 1.86 -14.68
CA SER A 366 -4.10 0.89 -13.70
C SER A 366 -4.73 1.64 -12.53
N MET A 367 -5.92 1.24 -12.15
CA MET A 367 -6.65 1.81 -11.03
C MET A 367 -6.84 0.75 -9.95
N LEU A 368 -6.54 1.11 -8.71
CA LEU A 368 -6.77 0.23 -7.58
C LEU A 368 -7.45 0.98 -6.44
N LYS A 369 -8.42 0.32 -5.84
CA LYS A 369 -9.10 0.83 -4.67
C LYS A 369 -8.23 0.59 -3.43
N CYS A 370 -7.88 1.65 -2.71
CA CYS A 370 -7.18 1.55 -1.44
C CYS A 370 -8.11 1.67 -0.24
N TYR A 371 -9.30 2.24 -0.44
CA TYR A 371 -10.33 2.37 0.59
C TYR A 371 -11.71 2.62 -0.04
N ASP A 372 -12.76 2.09 0.59
CA ASP A 372 -14.14 2.46 0.32
C ASP A 372 -14.88 2.65 1.65
N SER A 373 -15.70 3.69 1.76
CA SER A 373 -16.46 3.97 2.99
C SER A 373 -17.64 3.03 3.21
N ILE A 374 -18.10 2.31 2.17
CA ILE A 374 -19.15 1.27 2.28
C ILE A 374 -18.55 0.03 2.92
N THR A 375 -19.19 -0.48 3.99
CA THR A 375 -18.68 -1.58 4.82
C THR A 375 -19.61 -2.78 4.90
N ASP A 376 -20.75 -2.75 4.18
CA ASP A 376 -21.79 -3.77 4.25
C ASP A 376 -21.52 -5.00 3.37
N GLY A 377 -20.38 -5.02 2.68
CA GLY A 377 -19.97 -6.12 1.79
C GLY A 377 -20.55 -6.04 0.37
N SER A 378 -21.33 -5.02 0.05
CA SER A 378 -21.91 -4.83 -1.29
C SER A 378 -20.87 -4.44 -2.34
N VAL A 379 -19.74 -3.87 -1.93
CA VAL A 379 -18.62 -3.48 -2.78
C VAL A 379 -17.28 -3.93 -2.19
N SER A 380 -16.26 -3.97 -3.03
CA SER A 380 -14.87 -4.17 -2.58
C SER A 380 -14.43 -3.05 -1.64
N ARG A 381 -13.73 -3.42 -0.57
CA ARG A 381 -13.16 -2.44 0.37
C ARG A 381 -11.86 -1.85 -0.14
N TRP A 382 -11.02 -2.71 -0.70
CA TRP A 382 -9.68 -2.39 -1.24
C TRP A 382 -9.17 -3.50 -2.14
N SER A 383 -7.97 -3.29 -2.72
CA SER A 383 -7.20 -4.30 -3.44
C SER A 383 -5.80 -4.38 -2.87
N PHE A 384 -5.31 -5.59 -2.61
CA PHE A 384 -3.89 -5.78 -2.35
C PHE A 384 -3.08 -5.50 -3.60
N HIS A 385 -1.87 -5.02 -3.40
CA HIS A 385 -0.97 -4.81 -4.52
C HIS A 385 0.49 -5.04 -4.13
N SER A 386 1.30 -5.23 -5.16
CA SER A 386 2.75 -5.37 -5.04
C SER A 386 3.41 -5.04 -6.37
N ALA A 387 4.70 -4.79 -6.36
CA ALA A 387 5.53 -4.99 -7.52
C ALA A 387 6.05 -6.43 -7.52
N CYS A 388 6.35 -6.98 -8.68
CA CYS A 388 6.97 -8.29 -8.80
C CYS A 388 8.07 -8.28 -9.86
N ILE A 389 8.82 -9.37 -9.94
CA ILE A 389 9.77 -9.63 -11.02
C ILE A 389 9.07 -10.55 -12.01
N ASP A 390 9.03 -10.16 -13.29
CA ASP A 390 8.55 -11.04 -14.35
C ASP A 390 9.67 -12.04 -14.73
N PRO A 391 9.51 -13.34 -14.44
CA PRO A 391 10.54 -14.31 -14.75
C PRO A 391 10.63 -14.65 -16.25
N THR A 392 9.73 -14.13 -17.06
CA THR A 392 9.68 -14.36 -18.52
C THR A 392 10.25 -13.18 -19.31
N ALA A 393 10.48 -12.04 -18.66
CA ALA A 393 11.07 -10.88 -19.28
C ALA A 393 12.54 -11.15 -19.68
N PRO A 394 13.05 -10.55 -20.75
CA PRO A 394 14.48 -10.55 -21.06
C PRO A 394 15.32 -10.09 -19.86
N GLU A 395 16.55 -10.61 -19.74
CA GLU A 395 17.45 -10.26 -18.64
C GLU A 395 17.82 -8.77 -18.63
N ASP A 396 17.87 -8.17 -19.81
CA ASP A 396 18.17 -6.75 -20.05
C ASP A 396 16.92 -5.86 -20.17
N ALA A 397 15.73 -6.42 -19.87
CA ALA A 397 14.49 -5.65 -19.92
C ALA A 397 14.55 -4.45 -18.95
N PRO A 398 14.21 -3.23 -19.42
CA PRO A 398 14.22 -2.05 -18.56
C PRO A 398 13.19 -2.20 -17.43
N CYS A 399 13.57 -1.73 -16.26
CA CYS A 399 12.67 -1.66 -15.13
C CYS A 399 11.53 -0.67 -15.41
N ARG A 400 10.37 -0.94 -14.85
CA ARG A 400 9.20 -0.08 -14.99
C ARG A 400 9.52 1.35 -14.54
N ARG A 401 9.16 2.33 -15.37
CA ARG A 401 9.08 3.74 -15.01
C ARG A 401 7.62 4.18 -14.99
N ASN A 402 7.15 4.69 -13.87
CA ASN A 402 5.75 5.09 -13.75
C ASN A 402 5.55 6.19 -12.71
N VAL A 403 4.47 6.95 -12.90
CA VAL A 403 3.90 7.84 -11.88
C VAL A 403 2.68 7.18 -11.25
N VAL A 404 2.56 7.29 -9.94
CA VAL A 404 1.38 6.85 -9.18
C VAL A 404 0.83 8.07 -8.47
N VAL A 405 -0.43 8.40 -8.73
CA VAL A 405 -1.15 9.44 -7.97
C VAL A 405 -2.12 8.78 -7.01
N ARG A 406 -2.35 9.43 -5.88
CA ARG A 406 -3.33 9.05 -4.87
C ARG A 406 -4.46 10.05 -4.84
N SER A 407 -5.67 9.55 -4.78
CA SER A 407 -6.88 10.38 -4.87
C SER A 407 -7.96 9.96 -3.90
N PHE A 408 -8.92 10.87 -3.70
CA PHE A 408 -10.23 10.57 -3.15
C PHE A 408 -11.33 10.93 -4.15
N VAL A 409 -12.36 10.09 -4.20
CA VAL A 409 -13.56 10.27 -5.04
C VAL A 409 -14.77 10.29 -4.13
N PHE A 410 -15.70 11.23 -4.32
CA PHE A 410 -16.92 11.43 -3.52
C PHE A 410 -18.17 11.27 -4.38
N PHE A 411 -19.23 10.72 -3.78
CA PHE A 411 -20.50 10.41 -4.45
C PHE A 411 -21.68 11.17 -3.88
#